data_5dc48316397dedea234227c01f45423d
#
_entry.id   5dc48316397dedea234227c01f45423d
#
_cell.length_a   1.000
_cell.length_b   1.000
_cell.length_c   1.000
_cell.angle_alpha   90.00
_cell.angle_beta   90.00
_cell.angle_gamma   90.00
#
_symmetry.space_group_name_H-M   'P 1'
#
loop_
_entity.id
_entity.type
_entity.pdbx_description
1 polymer ?
#
loop_
_entity_poly.entity_id
_entity_poly.type
_entity_poly.pdbx_seq_one_letter_code
_entity_poly.pdbx_strand_id
1 'polypeptide(L)'
;MRKKAGSRILAYVLTLCMIIGSITWPEITAKAETITKDLKPDTGWKTVTAATDEWSDYGKAEIRFSPSSDLASMKAIADAGYKTLKITYAVDTFTAASGQNAGVMPFASYGSSWSNNDKWIDLSKTGQFETVLDLASISTTSTEKVAFGIQVANLQENSTIKFRIVSAVLS
;
A
#
# COMPACT_ATOMS: atom_id res chain seq x y z
N MET A 1 10.60 63.83 -42.14
CA MET A 1 9.90 62.59 -42.52
C MET A 1 10.49 61.40 -41.78
N ARG A 2 10.24 61.22 -40.47
CA ARG A 2 10.79 60.07 -39.64
C ARG A 2 9.77 59.38 -38.72
N LYS A 3 8.48 59.50 -39.02
CA LYS A 3 7.40 58.88 -38.14
C LYS A 3 6.71 57.64 -38.68
N LYS A 4 7.03 57.15 -39.90
CA LYS A 4 6.33 55.99 -40.48
C LYS A 4 6.99 54.63 -40.27
N ALA A 5 8.26 54.56 -39.85
CA ALA A 5 8.96 53.30 -39.65
C ALA A 5 8.59 52.60 -38.33
N GLY A 6 8.41 53.34 -37.23
CA GLY A 6 8.11 52.80 -35.92
C GLY A 6 6.73 52.15 -35.81
N SER A 7 5.73 52.70 -36.53
CA SER A 7 4.37 52.18 -36.52
C SER A 7 4.26 50.81 -37.22
N ARG A 8 5.06 50.54 -38.25
CA ARG A 8 5.06 49.23 -38.94
C ARG A 8 5.74 48.14 -38.13
N ILE A 9 6.83 48.46 -37.45
CA ILE A 9 7.54 47.52 -36.58
C ILE A 9 6.66 47.13 -35.41
N LEU A 10 5.93 48.05 -34.80
CA LEU A 10 5.01 47.76 -33.70
C LEU A 10 3.84 46.85 -34.12
N ALA A 11 3.32 47.08 -35.36
CA ALA A 11 2.27 46.22 -35.92
C ALA A 11 2.74 44.80 -36.16
N TYR A 12 3.96 44.55 -36.64
CA TYR A 12 4.52 43.22 -36.84
C TYR A 12 4.80 42.52 -35.53
N VAL A 13 5.27 43.20 -34.50
CA VAL A 13 5.50 42.62 -33.17
C VAL A 13 4.17 42.19 -32.52
N LEU A 14 3.14 43.03 -32.60
CA LEU A 14 1.80 42.69 -32.10
C LEU A 14 1.17 41.51 -32.85
N THR A 15 1.33 41.43 -34.17
CA THR A 15 0.83 40.30 -34.97
C THR A 15 1.56 39.00 -34.62
N LEU A 16 2.88 39.07 -34.41
CA LEU A 16 3.69 37.91 -34.00
C LEU A 16 3.29 37.40 -32.60
N CYS A 17 3.04 38.30 -31.64
CA CYS A 17 2.54 37.94 -30.31
C CYS A 17 1.14 37.28 -30.34
N MET A 18 0.24 37.72 -31.25
CA MET A 18 -1.07 37.10 -31.39
C MET A 18 -1.00 35.72 -32.02
N ILE A 19 -0.06 35.45 -32.92
CA ILE A 19 0.14 34.12 -33.53
C ILE A 19 0.71 33.15 -32.49
N ILE A 20 1.63 33.59 -31.64
CA ILE A 20 2.20 32.73 -30.56
C ILE A 20 1.15 32.45 -29.49
N GLY A 21 0.23 33.38 -29.19
CA GLY A 21 -0.84 33.24 -28.21
C GLY A 21 -1.97 32.31 -28.67
N SER A 22 -2.05 31.96 -29.96
CA SER A 22 -3.06 31.06 -30.50
C SER A 22 -2.56 29.61 -30.71
N ILE A 23 -1.29 29.35 -30.40
CA ILE A 23 -0.78 27.97 -30.36
C ILE A 23 -1.30 27.33 -29.08
N THR A 24 -2.41 26.61 -29.18
CA THR A 24 -2.83 25.68 -28.12
C THR A 24 -1.81 24.56 -28.07
N TRP A 25 -0.92 24.62 -27.09
CA TRP A 25 -0.06 23.49 -26.79
C TRP A 25 -0.98 22.33 -26.39
N PRO A 26 -0.87 21.14 -27.02
CA PRO A 26 -1.58 19.99 -26.52
C PRO A 26 -1.17 19.82 -25.05
N GLU A 27 -2.15 19.85 -24.16
CA GLU A 27 -1.90 19.47 -22.77
C GLU A 27 -1.34 18.06 -22.79
N ILE A 28 -0.01 17.97 -22.67
CA ILE A 28 0.64 16.69 -22.41
C ILE A 28 0.29 16.37 -20.95
N THR A 29 -0.91 15.82 -20.73
CA THR A 29 -1.23 15.16 -19.49
C THR A 29 -0.33 13.94 -19.44
N ALA A 30 0.87 14.10 -18.87
CA ALA A 30 1.69 12.97 -18.50
C ALA A 30 0.88 12.16 -17.50
N LYS A 31 0.23 11.10 -17.98
CA LYS A 31 -0.38 10.11 -17.09
C LYS A 31 0.76 9.55 -16.26
N ALA A 32 0.78 9.86 -14.97
CA ALA A 32 1.77 9.31 -14.08
C ALA A 32 1.70 7.78 -14.20
N GLU A 33 2.78 7.18 -14.67
CA GLU A 33 2.87 5.72 -14.77
C GLU A 33 2.86 5.18 -13.34
N THR A 34 1.88 4.35 -13.01
CA THR A 34 1.80 3.74 -11.69
C THR A 34 2.88 2.66 -11.61
N ILE A 35 3.92 2.94 -10.82
CA ILE A 35 4.98 1.97 -10.56
C ILE A 35 4.37 0.86 -9.69
N THR A 36 4.50 -0.40 -10.11
CA THR A 36 4.03 -1.54 -9.33
C THR A 36 5.12 -2.60 -9.20
N LYS A 37 5.15 -3.29 -8.07
CA LYS A 37 6.07 -4.41 -7.78
C LYS A 37 5.32 -5.54 -7.11
N ASP A 38 5.28 -6.70 -7.75
CA ASP A 38 4.81 -7.94 -7.13
C ASP A 38 5.88 -8.50 -6.20
N LEU A 39 5.57 -8.64 -4.93
CA LEU A 39 6.48 -9.16 -3.90
C LEU A 39 6.53 -10.70 -3.88
N LYS A 40 5.61 -11.38 -4.57
CA LYS A 40 5.52 -12.86 -4.69
C LYS A 40 5.71 -13.58 -3.35
N PRO A 41 4.90 -13.29 -2.33
CA PRO A 41 5.03 -13.96 -1.05
C PRO A 41 4.79 -15.46 -1.24
N ASP A 42 5.76 -16.27 -0.87
CA ASP A 42 5.59 -17.73 -0.84
C ASP A 42 4.94 -18.12 0.46
N THR A 43 3.63 -17.99 0.52
CA THR A 43 2.88 -18.38 1.69
C THR A 43 1.87 -19.47 1.34
N GLY A 44 2.28 -20.65 0.95
CA GLY A 44 1.33 -21.76 0.87
C GLY A 44 0.35 -21.76 2.06
N TRP A 45 -0.66 -22.59 2.04
CA TRP A 45 -1.60 -22.72 3.16
C TRP A 45 -0.86 -22.97 4.47
N LYS A 46 -1.10 -22.12 5.47
CA LYS A 46 -0.58 -22.24 6.83
C LYS A 46 -1.72 -22.57 7.78
N THR A 47 -1.51 -23.53 8.67
CA THR A 47 -2.36 -23.79 9.82
C THR A 47 -1.64 -23.23 11.04
N VAL A 48 -2.26 -22.29 11.72
CA VAL A 48 -1.69 -21.61 12.88
C VAL A 48 -2.64 -21.76 14.06
N THR A 49 -2.11 -22.05 15.24
CA THR A 49 -2.88 -22.04 16.49
C THR A 49 -3.00 -20.61 16.99
N ALA A 50 -4.21 -20.16 17.28
CA ALA A 50 -4.45 -18.84 17.83
C ALA A 50 -3.96 -18.77 19.28
N ALA A 51 -3.12 -17.79 19.58
CA ALA A 51 -2.55 -17.57 20.91
C ALA A 51 -2.93 -16.18 21.42
N THR A 52 -3.15 -16.05 22.71
CA THR A 52 -3.30 -14.77 23.41
C THR A 52 -1.93 -14.15 23.68
N ASP A 53 -1.90 -12.85 23.90
CA ASP A 53 -0.72 -12.12 24.37
C ASP A 53 -1.11 -11.13 25.50
N GLU A 54 -0.15 -10.40 26.03
CA GLU A 54 -0.38 -9.42 27.12
C GLU A 54 -1.32 -8.27 26.74
N TRP A 55 -1.63 -8.10 25.47
CA TRP A 55 -2.44 -6.99 24.93
C TRP A 55 -3.86 -7.41 24.53
N SER A 56 -4.19 -8.69 24.62
CA SER A 56 -5.50 -9.18 24.19
C SER A 56 -5.91 -10.46 24.91
N ASP A 57 -7.14 -10.46 25.38
CA ASP A 57 -7.79 -11.64 25.97
C ASP A 57 -8.23 -12.68 24.90
N TYR A 58 -8.12 -12.33 23.62
CA TYR A 58 -8.53 -13.16 22.50
C TYR A 58 -7.35 -13.67 21.70
N GLY A 59 -7.53 -14.84 21.08
CA GLY A 59 -6.50 -15.44 20.25
C GLY A 59 -6.19 -14.61 19.00
N LYS A 60 -4.94 -14.62 18.61
CA LYS A 60 -4.41 -14.01 17.39
C LYS A 60 -3.57 -15.01 16.61
N ALA A 61 -3.53 -14.85 15.30
CA ALA A 61 -2.68 -15.63 14.41
C ALA A 61 -2.14 -14.75 13.30
N GLU A 62 -0.88 -14.95 12.89
CA GLU A 62 -0.21 -14.13 11.90
C GLU A 62 0.44 -14.95 10.81
N ILE A 63 0.45 -14.39 9.59
CA ILE A 63 1.38 -14.79 8.52
C ILE A 63 2.21 -13.57 8.14
N ARG A 64 3.53 -13.76 8.07
CA ARG A 64 4.49 -12.74 7.69
C ARG A 64 5.24 -13.13 6.43
N PHE A 65 5.67 -12.14 5.66
CA PHE A 65 6.61 -12.27 4.57
C PHE A 65 7.53 -11.06 4.52
N SER A 66 8.71 -11.23 3.95
CA SER A 66 9.66 -10.13 3.73
C SER A 66 9.72 -9.80 2.24
N PRO A 67 9.86 -8.53 1.87
CA PRO A 67 10.13 -8.16 0.50
C PRO A 67 11.55 -8.60 0.09
N SER A 68 11.89 -8.45 -1.19
CA SER A 68 13.22 -8.70 -1.72
C SER A 68 14.27 -7.75 -1.09
N SER A 69 15.54 -8.13 -1.19
CA SER A 69 16.65 -7.41 -0.52
C SER A 69 16.79 -5.95 -0.95
N ASP A 70 16.39 -5.60 -2.16
CA ASP A 70 16.36 -4.23 -2.69
C ASP A 70 15.27 -3.35 -2.04
N LEU A 71 14.27 -3.96 -1.42
CA LEU A 71 13.15 -3.31 -0.74
C LEU A 71 13.07 -3.70 0.75
N ALA A 72 14.19 -4.07 1.35
CA ALA A 72 14.24 -4.68 2.68
C ALA A 72 13.88 -3.72 3.84
N SER A 73 13.67 -2.44 3.60
CA SER A 73 13.30 -1.46 4.64
C SER A 73 12.21 -0.50 4.18
N MET A 74 11.54 0.15 5.12
CA MET A 74 10.54 1.17 4.82
C MET A 74 11.15 2.34 4.02
N LYS A 75 12.39 2.73 4.36
CA LYS A 75 13.11 3.76 3.60
C LYS A 75 13.34 3.35 2.14
N ALA A 76 13.81 2.14 1.89
CA ALA A 76 14.04 1.65 0.52
C ALA A 76 12.74 1.61 -0.31
N ILE A 77 11.62 1.23 0.30
CA ILE A 77 10.30 1.20 -0.34
C ILE A 77 9.84 2.62 -0.70
N ALA A 78 10.00 3.57 0.24
CA ALA A 78 9.64 4.97 0.02
C ALA A 78 10.53 5.65 -1.05
N ASP A 79 11.85 5.41 -1.01
CA ASP A 79 12.80 5.93 -2.00
C ASP A 79 12.50 5.40 -3.42
N ALA A 80 11.98 4.18 -3.53
CA ALA A 80 11.51 3.59 -4.78
C ALA A 80 10.15 4.14 -5.25
N GLY A 81 9.49 5.00 -4.45
CA GLY A 81 8.26 5.68 -4.80
C GLY A 81 6.97 4.92 -4.47
N TYR A 82 7.04 3.76 -3.81
CA TYR A 82 5.85 3.00 -3.43
C TYR A 82 5.15 3.63 -2.22
N LYS A 83 3.83 3.71 -2.29
CA LYS A 83 2.97 4.35 -1.27
C LYS A 83 1.94 3.42 -0.67
N THR A 84 1.62 2.34 -1.35
CA THR A 84 0.61 1.38 -0.89
C THR A 84 1.09 -0.05 -1.05
N LEU A 85 0.60 -0.94 -0.19
CA LEU A 85 0.74 -2.38 -0.31
C LEU A 85 -0.65 -3.01 -0.34
N LYS A 86 -1.02 -3.57 -1.49
CA LYS A 86 -2.23 -4.38 -1.63
C LYS A 86 -1.89 -5.84 -1.34
N ILE A 87 -2.59 -6.46 -0.38
CA ILE A 87 -2.46 -7.87 -0.01
C ILE A 87 -3.76 -8.59 -0.36
N THR A 88 -3.66 -9.64 -1.17
CA THR A 88 -4.73 -10.60 -1.39
C THR A 88 -4.45 -11.81 -0.51
N TYR A 89 -5.42 -12.20 0.31
CA TYR A 89 -5.31 -13.32 1.22
C TYR A 89 -6.53 -14.24 1.12
N ALA A 90 -6.38 -15.50 1.55
CA ALA A 90 -7.48 -16.47 1.61
C ALA A 90 -7.51 -17.12 2.98
N VAL A 91 -8.71 -17.30 3.50
CA VAL A 91 -9.01 -17.98 4.78
C VAL A 91 -9.90 -19.20 4.50
N ASP A 92 -9.46 -20.37 4.92
CA ASP A 92 -10.18 -21.64 4.74
C ASP A 92 -10.98 -22.02 6.00
N THR A 93 -10.37 -21.87 7.19
CA THR A 93 -11.04 -22.15 8.45
C THR A 93 -10.64 -21.14 9.52
N PHE A 94 -11.56 -20.80 10.40
CA PHE A 94 -11.31 -20.03 11.62
C PHE A 94 -12.45 -20.22 12.62
N THR A 95 -12.19 -19.89 13.88
CA THR A 95 -13.20 -19.86 14.94
C THR A 95 -13.07 -18.53 15.68
N ALA A 96 -14.08 -17.69 15.60
CA ALA A 96 -14.15 -16.45 16.37
C ALA A 96 -14.36 -16.74 17.86
N ALA A 97 -13.86 -15.88 18.72
CA ALA A 97 -14.14 -15.92 20.15
C ALA A 97 -15.63 -15.69 20.41
N SER A 98 -16.14 -16.26 21.49
CA SER A 98 -17.57 -16.13 21.84
C SER A 98 -17.98 -14.66 22.01
N GLY A 99 -19.02 -14.25 21.30
CA GLY A 99 -19.52 -12.88 21.33
C GLY A 99 -18.68 -11.86 20.58
N GLN A 100 -17.67 -12.30 19.82
CA GLN A 100 -16.80 -11.45 19.03
C GLN A 100 -16.94 -11.69 17.52
N ASN A 101 -16.64 -10.65 16.75
CA ASN A 101 -16.37 -10.78 15.33
C ASN A 101 -14.84 -10.95 15.14
N ALA A 102 -14.43 -12.01 14.44
CA ALA A 102 -13.04 -12.11 14.02
C ALA A 102 -12.72 -11.00 13.02
N GLY A 103 -11.48 -10.52 13.01
CA GLY A 103 -11.07 -9.47 12.11
C GLY A 103 -9.66 -9.64 11.59
N VAL A 104 -9.41 -9.07 10.41
CA VAL A 104 -8.12 -9.11 9.74
C VAL A 104 -7.50 -7.72 9.75
N MET A 105 -6.22 -7.66 10.09
CA MET A 105 -5.40 -6.45 10.05
C MET A 105 -4.18 -6.69 9.17
N PRO A 106 -4.02 -5.97 8.04
CA PRO A 106 -2.76 -5.92 7.32
C PRO A 106 -1.76 -5.10 8.15
N PHE A 107 -0.50 -5.49 8.16
CA PHE A 107 0.50 -4.77 8.95
C PHE A 107 1.87 -4.70 8.30
N ALA A 108 2.66 -3.71 8.73
CA ALA A 108 4.11 -3.63 8.56
C ALA A 108 4.78 -3.69 9.93
N SER A 109 5.85 -4.47 10.04
CA SER A 109 6.69 -4.59 11.23
C SER A 109 8.13 -4.30 10.85
N TYR A 110 8.79 -3.37 11.54
CA TYR A 110 10.18 -2.97 11.28
C TYR A 110 10.85 -2.52 12.59
N GLY A 111 12.00 -3.12 12.92
CA GLY A 111 12.61 -2.95 14.22
C GLY A 111 11.67 -3.34 15.36
N SER A 112 11.46 -2.45 16.31
CA SER A 112 10.48 -2.59 17.41
C SER A 112 9.08 -2.02 17.05
N SER A 113 8.92 -1.46 15.85
CA SER A 113 7.67 -0.82 15.42
C SER A 113 6.75 -1.81 14.72
N TRP A 114 5.44 -1.60 14.89
CA TRP A 114 4.39 -2.34 14.22
C TRP A 114 3.26 -1.36 13.86
N SER A 115 2.72 -1.44 12.66
CA SER A 115 1.63 -0.57 12.22
C SER A 115 0.67 -1.31 11.29
N ASN A 116 -0.60 -1.10 11.51
CA ASN A 116 -1.70 -1.58 10.66
C ASN A 116 -2.52 -0.43 10.05
N ASN A 117 -2.11 0.83 10.25
CA ASN A 117 -2.89 2.03 9.86
C ASN A 117 -4.34 2.01 10.39
N ASP A 118 -4.57 1.43 11.57
CA ASP A 118 -5.90 1.24 12.16
C ASP A 118 -6.91 0.53 11.24
N LYS A 119 -6.39 -0.28 10.31
CA LYS A 119 -7.21 -1.08 9.39
C LYS A 119 -7.70 -2.33 10.09
N TRP A 120 -9.01 -2.39 10.29
CA TRP A 120 -9.73 -3.56 10.76
C TRP A 120 -10.75 -3.97 9.71
N ILE A 121 -10.78 -5.24 9.34
CA ILE A 121 -11.72 -5.78 8.36
C ILE A 121 -12.42 -6.96 9.01
N ASP A 122 -13.73 -6.89 9.15
CA ASP A 122 -14.51 -7.99 9.70
C ASP A 122 -14.37 -9.25 8.84
N LEU A 123 -14.02 -10.35 9.50
CA LEU A 123 -13.93 -11.67 8.89
C LEU A 123 -15.21 -12.44 9.22
N SER A 124 -16.24 -12.23 8.41
CA SER A 124 -17.56 -12.87 8.63
C SER A 124 -17.69 -14.25 8.01
N LYS A 125 -16.78 -14.63 7.11
CA LYS A 125 -16.81 -15.91 6.37
C LYS A 125 -15.44 -16.30 5.85
N THR A 126 -15.32 -17.56 5.45
CA THR A 126 -14.14 -18.06 4.69
C THR A 126 -14.18 -17.56 3.25
N GLY A 127 -13.04 -17.54 2.57
CA GLY A 127 -12.92 -17.09 1.18
C GLY A 127 -11.64 -16.33 0.90
N GLN A 128 -11.61 -15.66 -0.25
CA GLN A 128 -10.50 -14.82 -0.66
C GLN A 128 -10.90 -13.34 -0.59
N PHE A 129 -10.01 -12.52 -0.07
CA PHE A 129 -10.24 -11.12 0.21
C PHE A 129 -9.02 -10.28 -0.17
N GLU A 130 -9.23 -8.95 -0.27
CA GLU A 130 -8.16 -7.98 -0.50
C GLU A 130 -8.16 -6.93 0.61
N THR A 131 -6.97 -6.44 0.93
CA THR A 131 -6.76 -5.31 1.84
C THR A 131 -5.62 -4.45 1.35
N VAL A 132 -5.61 -3.18 1.75
CA VAL A 132 -4.58 -2.21 1.38
C VAL A 132 -4.01 -1.57 2.63
N LEU A 133 -2.69 -1.59 2.76
CA LEU A 133 -1.93 -0.88 3.77
C LEU A 133 -1.37 0.40 3.14
N ASP A 134 -1.66 1.55 3.74
CA ASP A 134 -1.09 2.84 3.35
C ASP A 134 0.32 2.98 3.93
N LEU A 135 1.33 2.85 3.09
CA LEU A 135 2.73 2.95 3.48
C LEU A 135 3.19 4.40 3.64
N ALA A 136 2.50 5.35 3.00
CA ALA A 136 2.86 6.77 3.10
C ALA A 136 2.61 7.34 4.50
N SER A 137 1.69 6.76 5.26
CA SER A 137 1.39 7.15 6.65
C SER A 137 2.27 6.45 7.70
N ILE A 138 3.10 5.47 7.28
CA ILE A 138 4.05 4.77 8.14
C ILE A 138 5.41 5.47 8.05
N SER A 139 6.28 5.34 9.06
CA SER A 139 7.62 5.94 9.04
C SER A 139 8.42 5.49 7.81
N THR A 140 8.67 6.42 6.89
CA THR A 140 9.42 6.18 5.64
C THR A 140 10.94 6.31 5.81
N THR A 141 11.42 6.65 7.00
CA THR A 141 12.85 6.86 7.28
C THR A 141 13.53 5.66 7.90
N SER A 142 12.78 4.63 8.31
CA SER A 142 13.35 3.45 8.94
C SER A 142 14.19 2.63 7.98
N THR A 143 15.44 2.36 8.35
CA THR A 143 16.37 1.47 7.65
C THR A 143 16.33 0.04 8.18
N GLU A 144 15.54 -0.21 9.22
CA GLU A 144 15.33 -1.54 9.78
C GLU A 144 14.64 -2.46 8.79
N LYS A 145 14.94 -3.76 8.90
CA LYS A 145 14.29 -4.77 8.06
C LYS A 145 12.77 -4.75 8.28
N VAL A 146 12.04 -4.69 7.17
CA VAL A 146 10.59 -4.73 7.19
C VAL A 146 10.09 -6.14 6.91
N ALA A 147 9.04 -6.53 7.63
CA ALA A 147 8.18 -7.65 7.30
C ALA A 147 6.74 -7.14 7.16
N PHE A 148 6.05 -7.62 6.17
CA PHE A 148 4.62 -7.39 5.97
C PHE A 148 3.83 -8.64 6.33
N GLY A 149 2.55 -8.48 6.58
CA GLY A 149 1.69 -9.63 6.84
C GLY A 149 0.24 -9.28 7.04
N ILE A 150 -0.50 -10.29 7.43
CA ILE A 150 -1.84 -10.18 7.96
C ILE A 150 -1.87 -10.82 9.35
N GLN A 151 -2.57 -10.17 10.27
CA GLN A 151 -2.94 -10.71 11.57
C GLN A 151 -4.45 -10.95 11.56
N VAL A 152 -4.89 -12.09 12.06
CA VAL A 152 -6.29 -12.34 12.36
C VAL A 152 -6.44 -12.36 13.87
N ALA A 153 -7.36 -11.56 14.38
CA ALA A 153 -7.60 -11.36 15.80
C ALA A 153 -9.04 -11.71 16.19
N ASN A 154 -9.32 -11.65 17.49
CA ASN A 154 -10.59 -12.09 18.10
C ASN A 154 -10.94 -13.54 17.78
N LEU A 155 -9.92 -14.38 17.71
CA LEU A 155 -10.09 -15.82 17.57
C LEU A 155 -10.30 -16.46 18.94
N GLN A 156 -10.97 -17.61 18.95
CA GLN A 156 -11.00 -18.46 20.14
C GLN A 156 -9.59 -18.94 20.45
N GLU A 157 -9.15 -18.74 21.69
CA GLU A 157 -7.84 -19.20 22.15
C GLU A 157 -7.66 -20.69 21.88
N ASN A 158 -6.48 -21.10 21.48
CA ASN A 158 -6.09 -22.46 21.11
C ASN A 158 -6.88 -23.07 19.93
N SER A 159 -7.76 -22.31 19.26
CA SER A 159 -8.35 -22.73 17.99
C SER A 159 -7.32 -22.66 16.87
N THR A 160 -7.60 -23.30 15.75
CA THR A 160 -6.75 -23.25 14.58
C THR A 160 -7.39 -22.38 13.51
N ILE A 161 -6.55 -21.60 12.83
CA ILE A 161 -6.92 -20.91 11.61
C ILE A 161 -6.07 -21.45 10.46
N LYS A 162 -6.68 -21.66 9.30
CA LYS A 162 -5.98 -22.02 8.07
C LYS A 162 -6.14 -20.91 7.05
N PHE A 163 -5.04 -20.31 6.67
CA PHE A 163 -5.00 -19.13 5.79
C PHE A 163 -3.70 -19.04 5.00
N ARG A 164 -3.67 -18.16 4.00
CA ARG A 164 -2.49 -17.88 3.19
C ARG A 164 -2.53 -16.46 2.64
N ILE A 165 -1.37 -15.91 2.26
CA ILE A 165 -1.28 -14.76 1.38
C ILE A 165 -1.19 -15.27 -0.06
N VAL A 166 -2.08 -14.79 -0.92
CA VAL A 166 -2.18 -15.19 -2.33
C VAL A 166 -1.27 -14.33 -3.19
N SER A 167 -1.28 -13.01 -2.93
CA SER A 167 -0.40 -12.04 -3.60
C SER A 167 -0.17 -10.81 -2.74
N ALA A 168 0.91 -10.10 -3.01
CA ALA A 168 1.20 -8.81 -2.39
C ALA A 168 1.86 -7.89 -3.42
N VAL A 169 1.26 -6.73 -3.67
CA VAL A 169 1.69 -5.78 -4.71
C VAL A 169 1.91 -4.41 -4.11
N LEU A 170 3.12 -3.87 -4.25
CA LEU A 170 3.45 -2.48 -3.97
C LEU A 170 3.02 -1.58 -5.14
N SER A 171 2.54 -0.37 -4.84
CA SER A 171 2.19 0.65 -5.83
C SER A 171 2.35 2.06 -5.29
#